data_9c33b886046b3037b7165d8d97645312
#
_entry.id   9c33b886046b3037b7165d8d97645312
#
_cell.length_a   1.000
_cell.length_b   1.000
_cell.length_c   1.000
_cell.angle_alpha   90.00
_cell.angle_beta   90.00
_cell.angle_gamma   90.00
#
_symmetry.space_group_name_H-M   'P 1'
#
loop_
_entity.id
_entity.type
_entity.pdbx_description
1 polymer ?
#
loop_
_entity_poly.entity_id
_entity_poly.type
_entity_poly.pdbx_seq_one_letter_code
_entity_poly.pdbx_strand_id
1 'polypeptide(L)'
;MHRLAIVAILFGLFNGMLVAYFNIQPMIASLILFTAGRPIAYWINGGATPNVESPLLKYIGSFIPGIPIPSPILIVIVFGILVTLVLRFTNLGLYIQSVGINERAARLNGINPVFMKLLVFMILGVCATIAGSINVCRIGLINHETILLDIEMDAILAVAIGGNSLSGEKFKLAGSVIGAYIIQALTITLYAMEVSSTAVKAYKAIVIIVLVVIGFPVIQEWALKLRDRLFKKPKKNNGEKLIWHY
;
A
#
# COMPACT_ATOMS: atom_id res chain seq x y z
N MET A 1 -4.53 -24.53 -3.47
CA MET A 1 -4.02 -23.53 -2.51
C MET A 1 -2.50 -23.62 -2.32
N HIS A 2 -1.89 -24.78 -2.04
CA HIS A 2 -0.42 -24.86 -1.87
C HIS A 2 0.38 -24.35 -3.06
N ARG A 3 -0.02 -24.69 -4.29
CA ARG A 3 0.67 -24.23 -5.51
C ARG A 3 0.65 -22.71 -5.64
N LEU A 4 -0.46 -22.06 -5.31
CA LEU A 4 -0.55 -20.58 -5.33
C LEU A 4 0.37 -19.94 -4.30
N ALA A 5 0.45 -20.49 -3.08
CA ALA A 5 1.34 -20.00 -2.05
C ALA A 5 2.82 -20.14 -2.44
N ILE A 6 3.20 -21.27 -3.06
CA ILE A 6 4.57 -21.48 -3.55
C ILE A 6 4.92 -20.46 -4.62
N VAL A 7 4.05 -20.27 -5.62
CA VAL A 7 4.24 -19.28 -6.68
C VAL A 7 4.36 -17.87 -6.09
N ALA A 8 3.50 -17.51 -5.13
CA ALA A 8 3.54 -16.23 -4.45
C ALA A 8 4.88 -15.96 -3.75
N ILE A 9 5.37 -16.95 -3.01
CA ILE A 9 6.67 -16.86 -2.30
C ILE A 9 7.81 -16.75 -3.30
N LEU A 10 7.79 -17.53 -4.38
CA LEU A 10 8.83 -17.49 -5.42
C LEU A 10 8.90 -16.12 -6.11
N PHE A 11 7.74 -15.56 -6.50
CA PHE A 11 7.71 -14.21 -7.10
C PHE A 11 8.11 -13.13 -6.09
N GLY A 12 7.67 -13.23 -4.85
CA GLY A 12 8.09 -12.35 -3.77
C GLY A 12 9.60 -12.44 -3.50
N LEU A 13 10.15 -13.65 -3.45
CA LEU A 13 11.58 -13.88 -3.27
C LEU A 13 12.38 -13.31 -4.45
N PHE A 14 11.94 -13.56 -5.68
CA PHE A 14 12.58 -13.02 -6.88
C PHE A 14 12.63 -11.49 -6.86
N ASN A 15 11.49 -10.84 -6.57
CA ASN A 15 11.43 -9.38 -6.44
C ASN A 15 12.33 -8.87 -5.30
N GLY A 16 12.29 -9.56 -4.16
CA GLY A 16 13.17 -9.27 -3.02
C GLY A 16 14.65 -9.41 -3.35
N MET A 17 15.04 -10.39 -4.17
CA MET A 17 16.42 -10.55 -4.64
C MET A 17 16.86 -9.37 -5.52
N LEU A 18 16.02 -8.90 -6.44
CA LEU A 18 16.31 -7.74 -7.27
C LEU A 18 16.61 -6.50 -6.42
N VAL A 19 15.83 -6.30 -5.35
CA VAL A 19 15.99 -5.14 -4.47
C VAL A 19 17.16 -5.32 -3.48
N ALA A 20 17.33 -6.52 -2.92
CA ALA A 20 18.27 -6.74 -1.82
C ALA A 20 19.72 -6.97 -2.29
N TYR A 21 19.92 -7.66 -3.41
CA TYR A 21 21.26 -7.98 -3.95
C TYR A 21 21.67 -7.05 -5.09
N PHE A 22 20.75 -6.75 -6.01
CA PHE A 22 21.05 -5.89 -7.16
C PHE A 22 20.87 -4.41 -6.86
N ASN A 23 20.37 -4.05 -5.65
CA ASN A 23 20.10 -2.66 -5.24
C ASN A 23 19.20 -1.90 -6.22
N ILE A 24 18.30 -2.60 -6.92
CA ILE A 24 17.30 -1.99 -7.79
C ILE A 24 16.27 -1.31 -6.89
N GLN A 25 15.87 -0.12 -7.27
CA GLN A 25 14.82 0.60 -6.53
C GLN A 25 13.55 -0.26 -6.44
N PRO A 26 12.92 -0.41 -5.26
CA PRO A 26 11.77 -1.29 -5.05
C PRO A 26 10.62 -1.07 -6.02
N MET A 27 10.29 0.19 -6.34
CA MET A 27 9.24 0.50 -7.31
C MET A 27 9.57 0.00 -8.72
N ILE A 28 10.81 0.18 -9.17
CA ILE A 28 11.25 -0.27 -10.50
C ILE A 28 11.22 -1.80 -10.58
N ALA A 29 11.74 -2.50 -9.57
CA ALA A 29 11.74 -3.96 -9.52
C ALA A 29 10.30 -4.52 -9.59
N SER A 30 9.37 -3.93 -8.83
CA SER A 30 7.97 -4.34 -8.84
C SER A 30 7.26 -4.06 -10.16
N LEU A 31 7.57 -2.91 -10.82
CA LEU A 31 7.03 -2.58 -12.14
C LEU A 31 7.53 -3.53 -13.23
N ILE A 32 8.80 -3.92 -13.20
CA ILE A 32 9.36 -4.91 -14.14
C ILE A 32 8.60 -6.23 -13.98
N LEU A 33 8.41 -6.69 -12.74
CA LEU A 33 7.70 -7.94 -12.48
C LEU A 33 6.23 -7.87 -12.89
N PHE A 34 5.58 -6.73 -12.67
CA PHE A 34 4.20 -6.47 -13.10
C PHE A 34 4.06 -6.53 -14.63
N THR A 35 4.95 -5.84 -15.37
CA THR A 35 4.91 -5.82 -16.84
C THR A 35 5.24 -7.19 -17.46
N ALA A 36 6.13 -7.96 -16.84
CA ALA A 36 6.46 -9.31 -17.29
C ALA A 36 5.40 -10.35 -16.89
N GLY A 37 4.75 -10.19 -15.76
CA GLY A 37 3.83 -11.17 -15.20
C GLY A 37 2.58 -11.41 -16.05
N ARG A 38 1.99 -10.36 -16.63
CA ARG A 38 0.79 -10.45 -17.47
C ARG A 38 1.01 -11.26 -18.75
N PRO A 39 2.02 -10.97 -19.60
CA PRO A 39 2.35 -11.79 -20.76
C PRO A 39 2.69 -13.23 -20.40
N ILE A 40 3.40 -13.48 -19.29
CA ILE A 40 3.70 -14.83 -18.83
C ILE A 40 2.40 -15.58 -18.47
N ALA A 41 1.49 -14.93 -17.75
CA ALA A 41 0.18 -15.52 -17.42
C ALA A 41 -0.64 -15.82 -18.68
N TYR A 42 -0.63 -14.93 -19.67
CA TYR A 42 -1.25 -15.14 -20.97
C TYR A 42 -0.68 -16.39 -21.69
N TRP A 43 0.63 -16.46 -21.74
CA TRP A 43 1.33 -17.56 -22.42
C TRP A 43 1.05 -18.92 -21.75
N ILE A 44 1.09 -18.98 -20.41
CA ILE A 44 0.78 -20.20 -19.65
C ILE A 44 -0.66 -20.67 -19.89
N ASN A 45 -1.59 -19.73 -20.03
CA ASN A 45 -3.02 -20.02 -20.16
C ASN A 45 -3.49 -20.15 -21.62
N GLY A 46 -2.58 -19.99 -22.60
CA GLY A 46 -2.90 -20.07 -24.03
C GLY A 46 -3.91 -19.01 -24.50
N GLY A 47 -3.99 -17.85 -23.81
CA GLY A 47 -4.94 -16.78 -24.12
C GLY A 47 -6.38 -17.02 -23.68
N ALA A 48 -6.67 -18.15 -23.04
CA ALA A 48 -8.00 -18.45 -22.55
C ALA A 48 -8.37 -17.61 -21.32
N THR A 49 -9.67 -17.37 -21.13
CA THR A 49 -10.24 -16.73 -19.94
C THR A 49 -11.08 -17.75 -19.16
N PRO A 50 -10.45 -18.62 -18.35
CA PRO A 50 -11.16 -19.68 -17.66
C PRO A 50 -12.11 -19.13 -16.59
N ASN A 51 -13.27 -19.76 -16.45
CA ASN A 51 -14.23 -19.48 -15.41
C ASN A 51 -13.88 -20.21 -14.11
N VAL A 52 -14.28 -19.63 -12.99
CA VAL A 52 -14.18 -20.26 -11.67
C VAL A 52 -15.36 -21.20 -11.47
N GLU A 53 -15.15 -22.50 -11.70
CA GLU A 53 -16.22 -23.51 -11.60
C GLU A 53 -16.33 -24.14 -10.20
N SER A 54 -15.26 -24.07 -9.40
CA SER A 54 -15.23 -24.72 -8.08
C SER A 54 -16.18 -24.05 -7.08
N PRO A 55 -17.13 -24.82 -6.45
CA PRO A 55 -18.03 -24.27 -5.44
C PRO A 55 -17.30 -23.64 -4.25
N LEU A 56 -16.18 -24.23 -3.81
CA LEU A 56 -15.37 -23.72 -2.70
C LEU A 56 -14.78 -22.34 -3.00
N LEU A 57 -14.35 -22.11 -4.24
CA LEU A 57 -13.82 -20.80 -4.65
C LEU A 57 -14.92 -19.75 -4.72
N LYS A 58 -16.15 -20.11 -5.10
CA LYS A 58 -17.30 -19.21 -5.08
C LYS A 58 -17.61 -18.71 -3.66
N TYR A 59 -17.49 -19.57 -2.64
CA TYR A 59 -17.66 -19.15 -1.24
C TYR A 59 -16.60 -18.16 -0.77
N ILE A 60 -15.38 -18.20 -1.30
CA ILE A 60 -14.31 -17.23 -0.97
C ILE A 60 -14.65 -15.82 -1.51
N GLY A 61 -15.32 -15.73 -2.64
CA GLY A 61 -15.73 -14.46 -3.27
C GLY A 61 -17.11 -13.95 -2.89
N SER A 62 -17.93 -14.74 -2.17
CA SER A 62 -19.34 -14.49 -1.92
C SER A 62 -19.68 -14.58 -0.43
N PHE A 63 -20.97 -14.79 -0.13
CA PHE A 63 -21.46 -15.03 1.22
C PHE A 63 -21.33 -16.50 1.59
N ILE A 64 -20.93 -16.77 2.84
CA ILE A 64 -21.00 -18.14 3.41
C ILE A 64 -22.44 -18.37 3.87
N PRO A 65 -23.06 -19.50 3.53
CA PRO A 65 -24.41 -19.82 4.02
C PRO A 65 -24.47 -19.75 5.56
N GLY A 66 -25.40 -18.95 6.09
CA GLY A 66 -25.56 -18.77 7.54
C GLY A 66 -24.79 -17.62 8.17
N ILE A 67 -23.92 -16.94 7.43
CA ILE A 67 -23.19 -15.77 7.94
C ILE A 67 -23.57 -14.54 7.10
N PRO A 68 -24.10 -13.46 7.71
CA PRO A 68 -24.53 -12.27 6.97
C PRO A 68 -23.37 -11.39 6.48
N ILE A 69 -22.11 -11.81 6.71
CA ILE A 69 -20.91 -11.05 6.35
C ILE A 69 -20.25 -11.72 5.14
N PRO A 70 -19.87 -10.97 4.10
CA PRO A 70 -19.11 -11.50 2.96
C PRO A 70 -17.78 -12.12 3.39
N SER A 71 -17.46 -13.31 2.89
CA SER A 71 -16.21 -14.00 3.22
C SER A 71 -14.93 -13.21 2.95
N PRO A 72 -14.81 -12.33 1.93
CA PRO A 72 -13.63 -11.49 1.76
C PRO A 72 -13.33 -10.59 2.95
N ILE A 73 -14.36 -10.06 3.62
CA ILE A 73 -14.20 -9.20 4.80
C ILE A 73 -13.58 -10.01 5.94
N LEU A 74 -14.09 -11.22 6.18
CA LEU A 74 -13.56 -12.11 7.23
C LEU A 74 -12.09 -12.46 6.97
N ILE A 75 -11.74 -12.80 5.71
CA ILE A 75 -10.37 -13.11 5.32
C ILE A 75 -9.45 -11.92 5.58
N VAL A 76 -9.85 -10.71 5.18
CA VAL A 76 -9.06 -9.47 5.37
C VAL A 76 -8.89 -9.17 6.86
N ILE A 77 -9.94 -9.32 7.67
CA ILE A 77 -9.86 -9.09 9.13
C ILE A 77 -8.91 -10.10 9.77
N VAL A 78 -9.08 -11.39 9.52
CA VAL A 78 -8.24 -12.45 10.09
C VAL A 78 -6.78 -12.25 9.69
N PHE A 79 -6.54 -12.00 8.41
CA PHE A 79 -5.20 -11.78 7.91
C PHE A 79 -4.57 -10.48 8.44
N GLY A 80 -5.34 -9.39 8.53
CA GLY A 80 -4.92 -8.11 9.10
C GLY A 80 -4.55 -8.24 10.60
N ILE A 81 -5.35 -8.99 11.36
CA ILE A 81 -5.04 -9.31 12.75
C ILE A 81 -3.75 -10.12 12.84
N LEU A 82 -3.59 -11.16 12.02
CA LEU A 82 -2.39 -12.00 12.00
C LEU A 82 -1.14 -11.18 11.70
N VAL A 83 -1.15 -10.35 10.66
CA VAL A 83 -0.02 -9.46 10.33
C VAL A 83 0.26 -8.49 11.47
N THR A 84 -0.77 -7.89 12.06
CA THR A 84 -0.62 -6.96 13.19
C THR A 84 0.00 -7.66 14.40
N LEU A 85 -0.44 -8.89 14.72
CA LEU A 85 0.12 -9.69 15.81
C LEU A 85 1.60 -10.00 15.55
N VAL A 86 1.94 -10.45 14.34
CA VAL A 86 3.34 -10.72 13.96
C VAL A 86 4.20 -9.47 14.11
N LEU A 87 3.77 -8.33 13.56
CA LEU A 87 4.54 -7.09 13.61
C LEU A 87 4.65 -6.49 15.03
N ARG A 88 3.63 -6.69 15.89
CA ARG A 88 3.57 -6.10 17.21
C ARG A 88 4.21 -6.98 18.30
N PHE A 89 4.06 -8.31 18.19
CA PHE A 89 4.57 -9.25 19.18
C PHE A 89 5.95 -9.81 18.85
N THR A 90 6.46 -9.54 17.65
CA THR A 90 7.83 -9.90 17.27
C THR A 90 8.66 -8.64 17.03
N ASN A 91 9.97 -8.76 17.12
CA ASN A 91 10.90 -7.68 16.80
C ASN A 91 10.95 -7.36 15.28
N LEU A 92 10.23 -8.12 14.44
CA LEU A 92 10.24 -7.95 13.00
C LEU A 92 9.77 -6.55 12.59
N GLY A 93 8.70 -6.03 13.20
CA GLY A 93 8.20 -4.68 12.90
C GLY A 93 9.25 -3.61 13.15
N LEU A 94 9.97 -3.71 14.27
CA LEU A 94 11.06 -2.80 14.63
C LEU A 94 12.24 -2.91 13.66
N TYR A 95 12.64 -4.14 13.29
CA TYR A 95 13.76 -4.38 12.37
C TYR A 95 13.46 -3.88 10.97
N ILE A 96 12.25 -4.13 10.45
CA ILE A 96 11.80 -3.64 9.14
C ILE A 96 11.82 -2.10 9.13
N GLN A 97 11.30 -1.47 10.18
CA GLN A 97 11.30 0.00 10.29
C GLN A 97 12.72 0.56 10.40
N SER A 98 13.61 -0.05 11.18
CA SER A 98 15.00 0.36 11.33
C SER A 98 15.76 0.31 10.00
N VAL A 99 15.56 -0.76 9.21
CA VAL A 99 16.14 -0.89 7.88
C VAL A 99 15.57 0.16 6.92
N GLY A 100 14.27 0.48 7.03
CA GLY A 100 13.61 1.50 6.21
C GLY A 100 14.11 2.91 6.49
N ILE A 101 14.43 3.23 7.75
CA ILE A 101 14.94 4.56 8.14
C ILE A 101 16.40 4.73 7.72
N ASN A 102 17.25 3.77 8.10
CA ASN A 102 18.67 3.82 7.77
C ASN A 102 19.29 2.43 7.73
N GLU A 103 19.48 1.92 6.52
CA GLU A 103 20.03 0.59 6.27
C GLU A 103 21.45 0.41 6.86
N ARG A 104 22.29 1.44 6.77
CA ARG A 104 23.66 1.39 7.31
C ARG A 104 23.67 1.31 8.83
N ALA A 105 22.87 2.14 9.48
CA ALA A 105 22.72 2.11 10.94
C ALA A 105 22.14 0.79 11.44
N ALA A 106 21.14 0.23 10.76
CA ALA A 106 20.56 -1.06 11.07
C ALA A 106 21.60 -2.18 11.02
N ARG A 107 22.46 -2.17 9.98
CA ARG A 107 23.56 -3.13 9.81
C ARG A 107 24.58 -3.05 10.94
N LEU A 108 24.94 -1.84 11.38
CA LEU A 108 25.86 -1.64 12.51
C LEU A 108 25.29 -2.18 13.84
N ASN A 109 23.98 -2.19 13.98
CA ASN A 109 23.26 -2.79 15.12
C ASN A 109 23.00 -4.30 14.97
N GLY A 110 23.64 -4.97 14.03
CA GLY A 110 23.55 -6.43 13.85
C GLY A 110 22.31 -6.90 13.08
N ILE A 111 21.49 -5.99 12.52
CA ILE A 111 20.32 -6.34 11.71
C ILE A 111 20.81 -6.59 10.27
N ASN A 112 20.44 -7.74 9.69
CA ASN A 112 20.74 -8.03 8.30
C ASN A 112 19.68 -7.41 7.36
N PRO A 113 20.01 -6.32 6.62
CA PRO A 113 19.02 -5.63 5.80
C PRO A 113 18.57 -6.48 4.59
N VAL A 114 19.45 -7.31 4.04
CA VAL A 114 19.14 -8.18 2.90
C VAL A 114 18.05 -9.17 3.30
N PHE A 115 18.22 -9.82 4.44
CA PHE A 115 17.21 -10.76 4.95
C PHE A 115 15.87 -10.07 5.24
N MET A 116 15.89 -8.87 5.82
CA MET A 116 14.66 -8.12 6.10
C MET A 116 13.95 -7.72 4.80
N LYS A 117 14.67 -7.25 3.79
CA LYS A 117 14.09 -6.94 2.48
C LYS A 117 13.45 -8.17 1.85
N LEU A 118 14.16 -9.31 1.79
CA LEU A 118 13.64 -10.56 1.25
C LEU A 118 12.35 -11.00 1.96
N LEU A 119 12.34 -10.95 3.29
CA LEU A 119 11.18 -11.33 4.12
C LEU A 119 9.97 -10.45 3.82
N VAL A 120 10.15 -9.13 3.72
CA VAL A 120 9.07 -8.19 3.40
C VAL A 120 8.47 -8.48 2.03
N PHE A 121 9.30 -8.73 1.02
CA PHE A 121 8.80 -9.07 -0.33
C PHE A 121 8.13 -10.44 -0.40
N MET A 122 8.56 -11.43 0.39
CA MET A 122 7.85 -12.70 0.52
C MET A 122 6.46 -12.53 1.14
N ILE A 123 6.36 -11.75 2.22
CA ILE A 123 5.07 -11.43 2.84
C ILE A 123 4.17 -10.68 1.84
N LEU A 124 4.73 -9.70 1.11
CA LEU A 124 4.00 -8.97 0.07
C LEU A 124 3.46 -9.91 -1.01
N GLY A 125 4.25 -10.88 -1.47
CA GLY A 125 3.83 -11.89 -2.44
C GLY A 125 2.64 -12.71 -1.94
N VAL A 126 2.66 -13.14 -0.68
CA VAL A 126 1.54 -13.86 -0.06
C VAL A 126 0.30 -12.96 0.03
N CYS A 127 0.44 -11.71 0.47
CA CYS A 127 -0.67 -10.74 0.52
C CYS A 127 -1.29 -10.52 -0.86
N ALA A 128 -0.46 -10.32 -1.89
CA ALA A 128 -0.90 -10.10 -3.27
C ALA A 128 -1.66 -11.32 -3.81
N THR A 129 -1.21 -12.53 -3.49
CA THR A 129 -1.90 -13.76 -3.90
C THR A 129 -3.26 -13.92 -3.22
N ILE A 130 -3.37 -13.59 -1.94
CA ILE A 130 -4.66 -13.60 -1.23
C ILE A 130 -5.61 -12.59 -1.86
N ALA A 131 -5.16 -11.36 -2.11
CA ALA A 131 -5.96 -10.31 -2.73
C ALA A 131 -6.40 -10.70 -4.15
N GLY A 132 -5.48 -11.25 -4.96
CA GLY A 132 -5.76 -11.76 -6.29
C GLY A 132 -6.78 -12.90 -6.29
N SER A 133 -6.64 -13.85 -5.37
CA SER A 133 -7.57 -14.98 -5.22
C SER A 133 -8.98 -14.49 -4.86
N ILE A 134 -9.12 -13.56 -3.93
CA ILE A 134 -10.40 -12.97 -3.55
C ILE A 134 -11.04 -12.27 -4.77
N ASN A 135 -10.25 -11.51 -5.54
CA ASN A 135 -10.75 -10.79 -6.70
C ASN A 135 -11.24 -11.75 -7.80
N VAL A 136 -10.45 -12.79 -8.12
CA VAL A 136 -10.84 -13.84 -9.07
C VAL A 136 -12.13 -14.54 -8.64
N CYS A 137 -12.22 -14.91 -7.37
CA CYS A 137 -13.41 -15.59 -6.83
C CYS A 137 -14.65 -14.69 -6.85
N ARG A 138 -14.48 -13.38 -6.70
CA ARG A 138 -15.56 -12.38 -6.73
C ARG A 138 -16.08 -12.12 -8.14
N ILE A 139 -15.17 -12.03 -9.12
CA ILE A 139 -15.53 -11.80 -10.54
C ILE A 139 -16.04 -13.08 -11.19
N GLY A 140 -15.54 -14.25 -10.78
CA GLY A 140 -15.91 -15.54 -11.31
C GLY A 140 -15.18 -15.94 -12.61
N LEU A 141 -14.28 -15.09 -13.11
CA LEU A 141 -13.48 -15.37 -14.30
C LEU A 141 -12.04 -14.83 -14.14
N ILE A 142 -11.12 -15.44 -14.87
CA ILE A 142 -9.72 -15.02 -14.90
C ILE A 142 -9.44 -14.35 -16.24
N ASN A 143 -9.46 -13.00 -16.24
CA ASN A 143 -9.01 -12.23 -17.39
C ASN A 143 -7.68 -11.55 -17.05
N HIS A 144 -6.60 -12.04 -17.65
CA HIS A 144 -5.23 -11.59 -17.41
C HIS A 144 -4.99 -10.12 -17.80
N GLU A 145 -5.80 -9.54 -18.69
CA GLU A 145 -5.67 -8.16 -19.12
C GLU A 145 -6.28 -7.17 -18.14
N THR A 146 -7.44 -7.51 -17.59
CA THR A 146 -8.25 -6.56 -16.79
C THR A 146 -8.22 -6.81 -15.29
N ILE A 147 -7.79 -8.01 -14.86
CA ILE A 147 -7.77 -8.34 -13.44
C ILE A 147 -6.81 -7.44 -12.67
N LEU A 148 -7.31 -6.80 -11.62
CA LEU A 148 -6.55 -5.92 -10.72
C LEU A 148 -5.76 -4.83 -11.47
N LEU A 149 -6.30 -4.32 -12.59
CA LEU A 149 -5.67 -3.24 -13.33
C LEU A 149 -5.66 -1.97 -12.49
N ASP A 150 -4.51 -1.30 -12.44
CA ASP A 150 -4.28 -0.04 -11.71
C ASP A 150 -4.41 -0.14 -10.17
N ILE A 151 -4.53 -1.36 -9.59
CA ILE A 151 -4.65 -1.54 -8.14
C ILE A 151 -3.36 -1.16 -7.41
N GLU A 152 -2.22 -1.22 -8.09
CA GLU A 152 -0.93 -0.78 -7.57
C GLU A 152 -0.94 0.72 -7.26
N MET A 153 -1.59 1.52 -8.11
CA MET A 153 -1.74 2.96 -7.86
C MET A 153 -2.64 3.21 -6.65
N ASP A 154 -3.77 2.51 -6.56
CA ASP A 154 -4.68 2.60 -5.41
C ASP A 154 -3.98 2.21 -4.11
N ALA A 155 -3.11 1.19 -4.14
CA ALA A 155 -2.34 0.75 -2.97
C ALA A 155 -1.31 1.81 -2.52
N ILE A 156 -0.56 2.40 -3.46
CA ILE A 156 0.39 3.49 -3.15
C ILE A 156 -0.33 4.68 -2.53
N LEU A 157 -1.49 5.04 -3.10
CA LEU A 157 -2.33 6.12 -2.58
C LEU A 157 -2.86 5.84 -1.19
N ALA A 158 -3.37 4.63 -0.95
CA ALA A 158 -3.88 4.21 0.34
C ALA A 158 -2.80 4.36 1.42
N VAL A 159 -1.55 3.98 1.11
CA VAL A 159 -0.40 4.12 2.01
C VAL A 159 -0.08 5.60 2.25
N ALA A 160 -0.07 6.43 1.20
CA ALA A 160 0.22 7.86 1.29
C ALA A 160 -0.85 8.63 2.10
N ILE A 161 -2.15 8.39 1.80
CA ILE A 161 -3.28 8.98 2.55
C ILE A 161 -3.27 8.52 4.00
N GLY A 162 -2.86 7.28 4.25
CA GLY A 162 -2.71 6.72 5.59
C GLY A 162 -1.62 7.39 6.44
N GLY A 163 -0.88 8.37 5.89
CA GLY A 163 0.16 9.10 6.58
C GLY A 163 1.46 8.33 6.77
N ASN A 164 1.69 7.33 5.92
CA ASN A 164 2.96 6.63 5.85
C ASN A 164 3.92 7.33 4.90
N SER A 165 5.21 7.30 5.22
CA SER A 165 6.25 7.80 4.32
C SER A 165 6.59 6.77 3.27
N LEU A 166 6.54 7.15 1.99
CA LEU A 166 7.00 6.30 0.89
C LEU A 166 8.52 6.08 0.92
N SER A 167 9.26 6.93 1.65
CA SER A 167 10.70 6.75 1.89
C SER A 167 11.01 5.74 3.01
N GLY A 168 10.01 5.19 3.71
CA GLY A 168 10.23 4.15 4.72
C GLY A 168 10.41 4.67 6.16
N GLU A 169 10.38 5.99 6.40
CA GLU A 169 10.64 6.58 7.72
C GLU A 169 9.50 6.35 8.72
N LYS A 170 8.27 6.34 8.26
CA LYS A 170 7.07 6.21 9.10
C LYS A 170 6.22 5.05 8.62
N PHE A 171 5.87 4.18 9.55
CA PHE A 171 5.04 3.01 9.29
C PHE A 171 3.84 2.96 10.26
N LYS A 172 2.63 3.00 9.71
CA LYS A 172 1.37 2.88 10.45
C LYS A 172 0.41 1.97 9.67
N LEU A 173 0.31 0.71 10.06
CA LEU A 173 -0.57 -0.24 9.39
C LEU A 173 -2.03 0.20 9.39
N ALA A 174 -2.54 0.67 10.54
CA ALA A 174 -3.91 1.17 10.66
C ALA A 174 -4.18 2.35 9.71
N GLY A 175 -3.19 3.24 9.53
CA GLY A 175 -3.29 4.34 8.56
C GLY A 175 -3.48 3.84 7.13
N SER A 176 -2.70 2.86 6.69
CA SER A 176 -2.84 2.26 5.35
C SER A 176 -4.22 1.62 5.14
N VAL A 177 -4.76 0.95 6.16
CA VAL A 177 -6.10 0.35 6.09
C VAL A 177 -7.17 1.43 5.92
N ILE A 178 -7.11 2.50 6.72
CA ILE A 178 -8.04 3.63 6.59
C ILE A 178 -7.91 4.28 5.21
N GLY A 179 -6.68 4.49 4.73
CA GLY A 179 -6.42 5.03 3.38
C GLY A 179 -7.03 4.17 2.29
N ALA A 180 -6.93 2.83 2.38
CA ALA A 180 -7.55 1.91 1.43
C ALA A 180 -9.08 2.04 1.42
N TYR A 181 -9.72 2.18 2.59
CA TYR A 181 -11.16 2.42 2.67
C TYR A 181 -11.57 3.75 2.03
N ILE A 182 -10.79 4.82 2.24
CA ILE A 182 -11.05 6.13 1.63
C ILE A 182 -11.00 6.04 0.10
N ILE A 183 -9.95 5.41 -0.46
CA ILE A 183 -9.82 5.23 -1.92
C ILE A 183 -10.96 4.39 -2.47
N GLN A 184 -11.32 3.31 -1.79
CA GLN A 184 -12.43 2.45 -2.23
C GLN A 184 -13.78 3.17 -2.14
N ALA A 185 -14.04 3.92 -1.08
CA ALA A 185 -15.24 4.73 -0.94
C ALA A 185 -15.37 5.77 -2.06
N LEU A 186 -14.26 6.49 -2.37
CA LEU A 186 -14.21 7.41 -3.49
C LEU A 186 -14.54 6.71 -4.82
N THR A 187 -13.95 5.55 -5.06
CA THR A 187 -14.17 4.76 -6.28
C THR A 187 -15.64 4.35 -6.43
N ILE A 188 -16.23 3.81 -5.36
CA ILE A 188 -17.65 3.38 -5.35
C ILE A 188 -18.58 4.57 -5.56
N THR A 189 -18.31 5.71 -4.90
CA THR A 189 -19.12 6.93 -5.05
C THR A 189 -19.10 7.43 -6.50
N LEU A 190 -17.92 7.46 -7.15
CA LEU A 190 -17.81 7.88 -8.54
C LEU A 190 -18.59 6.95 -9.49
N TYR A 191 -18.54 5.63 -9.26
CA TYR A 191 -19.34 4.69 -10.04
C TYR A 191 -20.85 4.84 -9.77
N ALA A 192 -21.25 5.11 -8.53
CA ALA A 192 -22.65 5.36 -8.18
C ALA A 192 -23.22 6.64 -8.82
N MET A 193 -22.35 7.59 -9.17
CA MET A 193 -22.69 8.79 -9.93
C MET A 193 -22.67 8.56 -11.46
N GLU A 194 -22.64 7.30 -11.91
CA GLU A 194 -22.61 6.91 -13.33
C GLU A 194 -21.40 7.47 -14.12
N VAL A 195 -20.33 7.82 -13.41
CA VAL A 195 -19.09 8.28 -14.04
C VAL A 195 -18.44 7.13 -14.80
N SER A 196 -18.08 7.36 -16.07
CA SER A 196 -17.43 6.33 -16.89
C SER A 196 -16.12 5.86 -16.28
N SER A 197 -15.75 4.59 -16.46
CA SER A 197 -14.53 3.99 -15.92
C SER A 197 -13.24 4.76 -16.29
N THR A 198 -13.21 5.35 -17.47
CA THR A 198 -12.09 6.19 -17.92
C THR A 198 -12.02 7.50 -17.12
N ALA A 199 -13.18 8.15 -16.89
CA ALA A 199 -13.24 9.38 -16.11
C ALA A 199 -12.93 9.14 -14.62
N VAL A 200 -13.32 8.00 -14.05
CA VAL A 200 -12.94 7.60 -12.68
C VAL A 200 -11.42 7.61 -12.49
N LYS A 201 -10.66 7.11 -13.48
CA LYS A 201 -9.18 7.15 -13.45
C LYS A 201 -8.65 8.59 -13.45
N ALA A 202 -9.25 9.49 -14.23
CA ALA A 202 -8.87 10.90 -14.26
C ALA A 202 -9.17 11.60 -12.91
N TYR A 203 -10.34 11.37 -12.32
CA TYR A 203 -10.68 11.90 -11.00
C TYR A 203 -9.75 11.39 -9.91
N LYS A 204 -9.43 10.10 -9.91
CA LYS A 204 -8.42 9.54 -9.01
C LYS A 204 -7.08 10.23 -9.18
N ALA A 205 -6.60 10.43 -10.42
CA ALA A 205 -5.33 11.10 -10.67
C ALA A 205 -5.30 12.52 -10.11
N ILE A 206 -6.38 13.29 -10.24
CA ILE A 206 -6.52 14.63 -9.66
C ILE A 206 -6.43 14.56 -8.13
N VAL A 207 -7.18 13.65 -7.51
CA VAL A 207 -7.14 13.44 -6.04
C VAL A 207 -5.74 13.07 -5.58
N ILE A 208 -5.04 12.22 -6.33
CA ILE A 208 -3.64 11.86 -6.07
C ILE A 208 -2.75 13.10 -6.04
N ILE A 209 -2.81 13.89 -7.10
CA ILE A 209 -1.98 15.09 -7.24
C ILE A 209 -2.23 16.03 -6.06
N VAL A 210 -3.50 16.28 -5.73
CA VAL A 210 -3.89 17.14 -4.61
C VAL A 210 -3.34 16.61 -3.29
N LEU A 211 -3.48 15.31 -3.03
CA LEU A 211 -3.03 14.69 -1.78
C LEU A 211 -1.49 14.66 -1.67
N VAL A 212 -0.79 14.37 -2.76
CA VAL A 212 0.67 14.39 -2.81
C VAL A 212 1.17 15.81 -2.56
N VAL A 213 0.55 16.80 -3.22
CA VAL A 213 0.88 18.22 -3.05
C VAL A 213 0.69 18.66 -1.60
N ILE A 214 -0.44 18.32 -0.97
CA ILE A 214 -0.71 18.66 0.45
C ILE A 214 0.25 17.91 1.39
N GLY A 215 0.62 16.67 1.06
CA GLY A 215 1.53 15.83 1.84
C GLY A 215 3.00 16.26 1.77
N PHE A 216 3.37 17.09 0.81
CA PHE A 216 4.77 17.52 0.66
C PHE A 216 5.18 18.46 1.82
N PRO A 217 6.32 18.19 2.51
CA PRO A 217 6.75 18.96 3.67
C PRO A 217 6.97 20.44 3.34
N VAL A 218 7.40 20.77 2.12
CA VAL A 218 7.60 22.15 1.66
C VAL A 218 6.29 22.94 1.67
N ILE A 219 5.17 22.31 1.30
CA ILE A 219 3.86 22.98 1.29
C ILE A 219 3.31 23.11 2.70
N GLN A 220 3.57 22.13 3.57
CA GLN A 220 3.22 22.25 4.99
C GLN A 220 3.97 23.37 5.67
N GLU A 221 5.27 23.54 5.39
CA GLU A 221 6.04 24.68 5.88
C GLU A 221 5.55 26.03 5.32
N TRP A 222 5.18 26.06 4.04
CA TRP A 222 4.64 27.26 3.42
C TRP A 222 3.26 27.61 3.97
N ALA A 223 2.40 26.65 4.19
CA ALA A 223 1.10 26.82 4.84
C ALA A 223 1.24 27.30 6.30
N LEU A 224 2.21 26.77 7.04
CA LEU A 224 2.54 27.25 8.39
C LEU A 224 3.05 28.69 8.37
N LYS A 225 3.95 29.03 7.46
CA LYS A 225 4.44 30.41 7.28
C LYS A 225 3.33 31.39 6.87
N LEU A 226 2.40 30.96 6.01
CA LEU A 226 1.22 31.75 5.66
C LEU A 226 0.29 31.93 6.85
N ARG A 227 0.00 30.88 7.60
CA ARG A 227 -0.80 30.95 8.82
C ARG A 227 -0.18 31.92 9.82
N ASP A 228 1.14 31.82 10.03
CA ASP A 228 1.85 32.70 10.95
C ASP A 228 1.87 34.16 10.48
N ARG A 229 1.88 34.39 9.16
CA ARG A 229 1.71 35.75 8.60
C ARG A 229 0.31 36.30 8.77
N LEU A 230 -0.73 35.47 8.60
CA LEU A 230 -2.13 35.90 8.70
C LEU A 230 -2.62 36.04 10.13
N PHE A 231 -2.09 35.23 11.05
CA PHE A 231 -2.52 35.22 12.46
C PHE A 231 -1.53 35.80 13.44
N LYS A 232 -0.38 36.33 12.99
CA LYS A 232 0.56 37.04 13.87
C LYS A 232 -0.04 38.38 14.25
N LYS A 233 -0.63 38.46 15.46
CA LYS A 233 -0.95 39.74 16.12
C LYS A 233 0.32 40.57 16.17
N PRO A 234 0.24 41.89 15.88
CA PRO A 234 1.40 42.78 15.98
C PRO A 234 1.97 42.69 17.39
N LYS A 235 3.25 42.38 17.48
CA LYS A 235 3.99 42.35 18.73
C LYS A 235 3.91 43.73 19.35
N LYS A 236 3.18 43.87 20.45
CA LYS A 236 3.07 45.10 21.23
C LYS A 236 4.49 45.48 21.68
N ASN A 237 4.99 46.55 21.13
CA ASN A 237 6.30 47.09 21.45
C ASN A 237 6.21 47.61 22.88
N ASN A 238 6.60 46.83 23.87
CA ASN A 238 6.78 47.33 25.21
C ASN A 238 8.08 48.12 25.20
N GLY A 239 7.91 49.42 25.19
CA GLY A 239 9.02 50.37 25.28
C GLY A 239 9.95 50.02 26.45
N GLU A 240 11.17 49.67 26.13
CA GLU A 240 12.26 49.59 27.07
C GLU A 240 12.49 50.97 27.70
N LYS A 241 12.19 51.07 28.97
CA LYS A 241 12.71 52.15 29.81
C LYS A 241 14.21 51.95 29.95
N LEU A 242 14.97 52.78 29.24
CA LEU A 242 16.36 53.04 29.56
C LEU A 242 16.43 53.55 30.98
N ILE A 243 16.95 52.78 31.90
CA ILE A 243 17.38 53.23 33.22
C ILE A 243 18.90 53.33 33.18
N TRP A 244 19.35 54.59 33.14
CA TRP A 244 20.73 54.98 33.44
C TRP A 244 20.95 54.82 34.95
N HIS A 245 21.92 54.04 35.38
CA HIS A 245 22.57 54.24 36.69
C HIS A 245 24.08 54.11 36.54
N TYR A 246 24.70 55.11 37.05
CA TYR A 246 26.09 55.47 37.35
C TYR A 246 27.05 54.28 37.56
#